data_d6197aef7c0bbd26730fdabd3f8267fb
#
_entry.id   d6197aef7c0bbd26730fdabd3f8267fb
#
_cell.length_a   1.000
_cell.length_b   1.000
_cell.length_c   1.000
_cell.angle_alpha   90.00
_cell.angle_beta   90.00
_cell.angle_gamma   90.00
#
_symmetry.space_group_name_H-M   'P 1'
#
loop_
_entity.id
_entity.type
_entity.pdbx_description
1 polymer ?
#
loop_
_entity_poly.entity_id
_entity_poly.type
_entity_poly.pdbx_seq_one_letter_code
_entity_poly.pdbx_strand_id
1 'polypeptide(L)'
;ASNELVGKADYRRSLVCGQSARLVCGYAYASSGAGESTQDLVFSGHDLVAENGRLLAEGASFQEGRAVSELDVRQLVAERRRMSTFETAASAVQRGYHVSRFSLDVRETRLTRWVDPHPFVPADAARRAERCEDVLAIQAHGLAKRLAHTHARRAVVGVSGGLDSTLALLVAARAFDLLDLDRSGIIAVTMPGFGTTDRTHDNACSLSDALDVDLREVNIADAVRQHFSDIGHDEAAHDVTYENAQARERTQVLMDLANQEGGFVIGTGDRSEERREGKSVDL
;
A
#
# COMPACT_ATOMS: atom_id res chain seq x y z
N ALA A 1 28.72 -23.92 -5.67
CA ALA A 1 28.34 -25.15 -4.99
C ALA A 1 28.76 -25.09 -3.53
N SER A 2 28.00 -25.67 -2.64
CA SER A 2 28.33 -25.71 -1.22
C SER A 2 28.03 -27.12 -0.69
N ASN A 3 28.99 -27.69 0.06
CA ASN A 3 28.78 -28.96 0.75
C ASN A 3 27.59 -28.90 1.69
N GLU A 4 26.98 -30.04 1.98
CA GLU A 4 25.85 -30.13 2.88
C GLU A 4 26.30 -30.27 4.33
N LEU A 5 25.64 -29.53 5.24
CA LEU A 5 25.79 -29.58 6.67
C LEU A 5 24.42 -29.43 7.32
N VAL A 6 24.25 -29.91 8.55
CA VAL A 6 23.00 -29.75 9.31
C VAL A 6 22.62 -28.26 9.42
N GLY A 7 21.39 -27.91 9.04
CA GLY A 7 20.88 -26.55 9.06
C GLY A 7 21.27 -25.67 7.87
N LYS A 8 22.13 -26.15 6.96
CA LYS A 8 22.61 -25.36 5.83
C LYS A 8 21.55 -25.12 4.75
N ALA A 9 20.54 -25.97 4.66
CA ALA A 9 19.43 -25.78 3.74
C ALA A 9 18.66 -24.48 4.06
N ASP A 10 18.39 -24.18 5.32
CA ASP A 10 17.70 -22.95 5.74
C ASP A 10 18.55 -21.71 5.47
N TYR A 11 19.85 -21.79 5.77
CA TYR A 11 20.78 -20.71 5.44
C TYR A 11 20.81 -20.45 3.92
N ARG A 12 20.82 -21.50 3.10
CA ARG A 12 20.85 -21.41 1.65
C ARG A 12 19.57 -20.77 1.09
N ARG A 13 18.40 -21.13 1.63
CA ARG A 13 17.12 -20.45 1.30
C ARG A 13 17.17 -18.97 1.63
N SER A 14 17.60 -18.63 2.84
CA SER A 14 17.73 -17.23 3.29
C SER A 14 18.69 -16.45 2.40
N LEU A 15 19.83 -17.02 2.04
CA LEU A 15 20.83 -16.40 1.17
C LEU A 15 20.29 -16.14 -0.24
N VAL A 16 19.67 -17.15 -0.87
CA VAL A 16 19.15 -17.05 -2.24
C VAL A 16 17.97 -16.08 -2.29
N CYS A 17 17.03 -16.17 -1.36
CA CYS A 17 15.92 -15.23 -1.28
C CYS A 17 16.41 -13.81 -0.98
N GLY A 18 17.34 -13.63 -0.04
CA GLY A 18 17.91 -12.34 0.29
C GLY A 18 18.64 -11.68 -0.88
N GLN A 19 19.41 -12.43 -1.66
CA GLN A 19 20.07 -11.89 -2.85
C GLN A 19 19.07 -11.57 -3.97
N SER A 20 18.06 -12.40 -4.16
CA SER A 20 16.98 -12.14 -5.11
C SER A 20 16.25 -10.84 -4.78
N ALA A 21 15.92 -10.59 -3.50
CA ALA A 21 15.30 -9.36 -3.03
C ALA A 21 16.22 -8.13 -3.23
N ARG A 22 17.47 -8.23 -2.77
CA ARG A 22 18.45 -7.14 -2.86
C ARG A 22 18.69 -6.67 -4.29
N LEU A 23 18.74 -7.64 -5.24
CA LEU A 23 19.01 -7.37 -6.65
C LEU A 23 17.73 -7.15 -7.47
N VAL A 24 16.56 -7.34 -6.87
CA VAL A 24 15.26 -7.32 -7.56
C VAL A 24 15.33 -8.16 -8.84
N CYS A 25 15.62 -9.43 -8.70
CA CYS A 25 15.85 -10.33 -9.82
C CYS A 25 15.26 -11.72 -9.59
N GLY A 26 15.13 -12.47 -10.69
CA GLY A 26 15.05 -13.93 -10.63
C GLY A 26 16.42 -14.49 -10.30
N TYR A 27 16.49 -15.39 -9.34
CA TYR A 27 17.72 -16.04 -8.88
C TYR A 27 17.55 -17.55 -8.95
N ALA A 28 18.25 -18.18 -9.87
CA ALA A 28 18.34 -19.64 -9.97
C ALA A 28 19.65 -20.12 -9.35
N TYR A 29 19.55 -20.93 -8.32
CA TYR A 29 20.67 -21.56 -7.66
C TYR A 29 20.66 -23.04 -7.95
N ALA A 30 21.70 -23.52 -8.65
CA ALA A 30 21.94 -24.91 -8.91
C ALA A 30 23.12 -25.40 -8.04
N SER A 31 22.88 -26.39 -7.22
CA SER A 31 23.88 -26.98 -6.34
C SER A 31 24.53 -28.20 -6.96
N SER A 32 25.72 -28.55 -6.48
CA SER A 32 26.35 -29.85 -6.82
C SER A 32 25.50 -31.00 -6.31
N GLY A 33 25.33 -32.02 -7.15
CA GLY A 33 24.54 -33.20 -6.83
C GLY A 33 25.31 -34.27 -6.03
N ALA A 34 24.57 -35.27 -5.59
CA ALA A 34 25.13 -36.36 -4.78
C ALA A 34 26.32 -37.09 -5.46
N GLY A 35 26.30 -37.19 -6.81
CA GLY A 35 27.38 -37.81 -7.58
C GLY A 35 28.71 -37.05 -7.56
N GLU A 36 28.71 -35.79 -7.10
CA GLU A 36 29.92 -34.98 -6.95
C GLU A 36 30.48 -35.04 -5.52
N SER A 37 29.87 -35.84 -4.65
CA SER A 37 30.34 -36.06 -3.28
C SER A 37 31.65 -36.78 -3.25
N THR A 38 32.51 -36.41 -2.29
CA THR A 38 33.83 -37.01 -2.06
C THR A 38 33.88 -37.64 -0.67
N GLN A 39 35.05 -38.18 -0.27
CA GLN A 39 35.24 -38.77 1.04
C GLN A 39 34.90 -37.77 2.18
N ASP A 40 35.33 -36.51 2.01
CA ASP A 40 35.23 -35.48 3.04
C ASP A 40 34.06 -34.50 2.84
N LEU A 41 33.49 -34.44 1.64
CA LEU A 41 32.45 -33.51 1.25
C LEU A 41 31.23 -34.22 0.68
N VAL A 42 30.07 -33.90 1.22
CA VAL A 42 28.78 -34.39 0.72
C VAL A 42 28.01 -33.23 0.11
N PHE A 43 27.41 -33.48 -1.07
CA PHE A 43 26.57 -32.51 -1.75
C PHE A 43 25.15 -33.06 -1.87
N SER A 44 24.17 -32.19 -1.72
CA SER A 44 22.76 -32.58 -1.65
C SER A 44 21.96 -32.34 -2.93
N GLY A 45 22.48 -31.57 -3.89
CA GLY A 45 21.70 -31.16 -5.06
C GLY A 45 20.53 -30.25 -4.73
N HIS A 46 20.61 -29.47 -3.64
CA HIS A 46 19.53 -28.62 -3.20
C HIS A 46 19.42 -27.37 -4.07
N ASP A 47 18.58 -27.45 -5.11
CA ASP A 47 18.34 -26.39 -6.09
C ASP A 47 17.22 -25.47 -5.65
N LEU A 48 17.34 -24.16 -5.95
CA LEU A 48 16.40 -23.13 -5.54
C LEU A 48 16.12 -22.16 -6.68
N VAL A 49 14.85 -21.75 -6.83
CA VAL A 49 14.47 -20.64 -7.71
C VAL A 49 13.74 -19.61 -6.86
N ALA A 50 14.24 -18.38 -6.86
CA ALA A 50 13.63 -17.27 -6.14
C ALA A 50 13.40 -16.06 -7.06
N GLU A 51 12.43 -15.24 -6.72
CA GLU A 51 12.08 -13.99 -7.41
C GLU A 51 11.77 -12.91 -6.38
N ASN A 52 12.49 -11.80 -6.44
CA ASN A 52 12.29 -10.64 -5.56
C ASN A 52 12.08 -11.02 -4.08
N GLY A 53 12.92 -11.92 -3.57
CA GLY A 53 12.88 -12.39 -2.18
C GLY A 53 11.94 -13.55 -1.90
N ARG A 54 11.10 -13.95 -2.84
CA ARG A 54 10.16 -15.06 -2.68
C ARG A 54 10.74 -16.35 -3.26
N LEU A 55 10.72 -17.43 -2.48
CA LEU A 55 11.02 -18.76 -2.98
C LEU A 55 9.86 -19.24 -3.88
N LEU A 56 10.18 -19.62 -5.12
CA LEU A 56 9.20 -20.09 -6.10
C LEU A 56 9.22 -21.60 -6.26
N ALA A 57 10.43 -22.19 -6.29
CA ALA A 57 10.60 -23.63 -6.39
C ALA A 57 11.84 -24.08 -5.62
N GLU A 58 11.79 -25.29 -5.11
CA GLU A 58 12.84 -25.92 -4.33
C GLU A 58 12.94 -27.40 -4.68
N GLY A 59 14.15 -27.85 -5.01
CA GLY A 59 14.48 -29.26 -5.20
C GLY A 59 14.69 -29.96 -3.85
N ALA A 60 14.27 -31.21 -3.74
CA ALA A 60 14.50 -31.99 -2.55
C ALA A 60 16.00 -32.35 -2.42
N SER A 61 16.55 -32.16 -1.21
CA SER A 61 17.93 -32.57 -0.91
C SER A 61 18.12 -34.08 -1.06
N PHE A 62 19.26 -34.50 -1.61
CA PHE A 62 19.65 -35.90 -1.81
C PHE A 62 18.74 -36.69 -2.75
N GLN A 63 17.97 -36.01 -3.58
CA GLN A 63 17.13 -36.64 -4.60
C GLN A 63 17.52 -36.14 -5.98
N GLU A 64 17.45 -37.03 -6.97
CA GLU A 64 17.52 -36.61 -8.36
C GLU A 64 16.24 -35.86 -8.75
N GLY A 65 16.41 -34.69 -9.34
CA GLY A 65 15.27 -33.86 -9.70
C GLY A 65 15.69 -32.51 -10.27
N ARG A 66 14.73 -31.65 -10.42
CA ARG A 66 14.95 -30.26 -10.87
C ARG A 66 13.90 -29.33 -10.24
N ALA A 67 14.33 -28.14 -9.88
CA ALA A 67 13.43 -27.06 -9.51
C ALA A 67 13.02 -26.29 -10.78
N VAL A 68 11.71 -26.16 -11.01
CA VAL A 68 11.17 -25.44 -12.19
C VAL A 68 10.13 -24.45 -11.71
N SER A 69 10.19 -23.24 -12.23
CA SER A 69 9.18 -22.20 -11.97
C SER A 69 9.18 -21.16 -13.10
N GLU A 70 8.16 -20.32 -13.11
CA GLU A 70 8.06 -19.16 -14.01
C GLU A 70 8.47 -17.89 -13.26
N LEU A 71 9.23 -17.01 -13.96
CA LEU A 71 9.63 -15.70 -13.47
C LEU A 71 8.82 -14.60 -14.14
N ASP A 72 8.31 -13.64 -13.37
CA ASP A 72 7.64 -12.44 -13.89
C ASP A 72 8.67 -11.34 -14.16
N VAL A 73 9.29 -11.39 -15.34
CA VAL A 73 10.29 -10.40 -15.75
C VAL A 73 9.69 -8.98 -15.85
N ARG A 74 8.41 -8.86 -16.20
CA ARG A 74 7.76 -7.54 -16.31
C ARG A 74 7.59 -6.89 -14.93
N GLN A 75 7.19 -7.67 -13.93
CA GLN A 75 7.13 -7.19 -12.56
C GLN A 75 8.52 -6.76 -12.05
N LEU A 76 9.55 -7.58 -12.27
CA LEU A 76 10.91 -7.23 -11.88
C LEU A 76 11.41 -5.94 -12.53
N VAL A 77 11.12 -5.73 -13.81
CA VAL A 77 11.44 -4.48 -14.52
C VAL A 77 10.68 -3.29 -13.92
N ALA A 78 9.40 -3.44 -13.61
CA ALA A 78 8.59 -2.39 -13.01
C ALA A 78 9.12 -2.00 -11.62
N GLU A 79 9.46 -2.98 -10.78
CA GLU A 79 10.03 -2.71 -9.45
C GLU A 79 11.40 -2.02 -9.54
N ARG A 80 12.28 -2.45 -10.45
CA ARG A 80 13.58 -1.79 -10.66
C ARG A 80 13.45 -0.34 -11.12
N ARG A 81 12.46 -0.02 -11.96
CA ARG A 81 12.21 1.35 -12.43
C ARG A 81 11.78 2.30 -11.31
N ARG A 82 11.17 1.76 -10.25
CA ARG A 82 10.79 2.54 -9.06
C ARG A 82 11.96 2.84 -8.12
N MET A 83 13.07 2.13 -8.28
CA MET A 83 14.25 2.24 -7.42
C MET A 83 15.32 3.09 -8.09
N SER A 84 15.49 4.34 -7.69
CA SER A 84 16.49 5.28 -8.22
C SER A 84 17.94 4.79 -8.08
N THR A 85 18.22 3.92 -7.12
CA THR A 85 19.56 3.36 -6.87
C THR A 85 20.09 2.52 -8.02
N PHE A 86 19.23 1.91 -8.83
CA PHE A 86 19.67 1.13 -10.02
C PHE A 86 20.15 2.03 -11.16
N GLU A 87 19.53 3.19 -11.38
CA GLU A 87 19.96 4.14 -12.41
C GLU A 87 21.35 4.68 -12.15
N THR A 88 21.64 5.01 -10.90
CA THR A 88 22.96 5.54 -10.49
C THR A 88 24.07 4.52 -10.68
N ALA A 89 23.81 3.24 -10.45
CA ALA A 89 24.78 2.17 -10.62
C ALA A 89 25.01 1.80 -12.10
N ALA A 90 23.98 1.88 -12.95
CA ALA A 90 24.04 1.46 -14.35
C ALA A 90 25.05 2.29 -15.17
N SER A 91 25.17 3.57 -14.92
CA SER A 91 26.11 4.47 -15.63
C SER A 91 27.58 4.19 -15.37
N ALA A 92 27.90 3.60 -14.20
CA ALA A 92 29.28 3.30 -13.79
C ALA A 92 29.81 1.98 -14.34
N VAL A 93 28.93 1.05 -14.77
CA VAL A 93 29.29 -0.36 -15.04
C VAL A 93 29.16 -0.75 -16.53
N GLN A 94 28.71 0.14 -17.42
CA GLN A 94 28.48 -0.17 -18.83
C GLN A 94 29.73 -0.53 -19.67
N ARG A 95 30.91 -0.44 -19.11
CA ARG A 95 32.17 -0.74 -19.82
C ARG A 95 32.62 -2.17 -19.50
N GLY A 96 32.59 -3.05 -20.51
CA GLY A 96 33.25 -4.35 -20.46
C GLY A 96 32.35 -5.58 -20.50
N TYR A 97 31.02 -5.43 -20.70
CA TYR A 97 30.16 -6.59 -20.89
C TYR A 97 30.14 -7.08 -22.33
N HIS A 98 30.28 -8.39 -22.50
CA HIS A 98 30.00 -9.04 -23.78
C HIS A 98 28.50 -9.36 -23.85
N VAL A 99 27.83 -8.82 -24.87
CA VAL A 99 26.38 -9.01 -25.08
C VAL A 99 26.15 -10.07 -26.13
N SER A 100 25.64 -11.23 -25.74
CA SER A 100 25.12 -12.25 -26.65
C SER A 100 23.62 -12.07 -26.83
N ARG A 101 23.17 -11.90 -28.06
CA ARG A 101 21.75 -11.75 -28.40
C ARG A 101 21.19 -13.07 -28.90
N PHE A 102 20.02 -13.45 -28.48
CA PHE A 102 19.26 -14.58 -28.96
C PHE A 102 17.77 -14.23 -29.01
N SER A 103 17.02 -14.97 -29.80
CA SER A 103 15.58 -14.87 -29.87
C SER A 103 14.95 -16.20 -29.45
N LEU A 104 13.83 -16.10 -28.76
CA LEU A 104 12.98 -17.24 -28.41
C LEU A 104 11.58 -16.98 -28.96
N ASP A 105 10.93 -18.02 -29.45
CA ASP A 105 9.53 -17.95 -29.84
C ASP A 105 8.67 -17.73 -28.59
N VAL A 106 7.84 -16.70 -28.65
CA VAL A 106 6.85 -16.45 -27.59
C VAL A 106 5.74 -17.49 -27.75
N ARG A 107 5.52 -18.29 -26.71
CA ARG A 107 4.47 -19.30 -26.67
C ARG A 107 3.50 -18.96 -25.54
N GLU A 108 2.22 -19.17 -25.80
CA GLU A 108 1.23 -19.15 -24.71
C GLU A 108 1.56 -20.29 -23.74
N THR A 109 1.74 -19.94 -22.47
CA THR A 109 2.17 -20.87 -21.42
C THR A 109 1.19 -20.81 -20.26
N ARG A 110 0.68 -21.96 -19.85
CA ARG A 110 -0.10 -22.06 -18.63
C ARG A 110 0.85 -21.91 -17.43
N LEU A 111 0.61 -20.89 -16.59
CA LEU A 111 1.39 -20.70 -15.37
C LEU A 111 1.10 -21.84 -14.38
N THR A 112 2.17 -22.39 -13.82
CA THR A 112 2.12 -23.44 -12.78
C THR A 112 2.40 -22.86 -11.40
N ARG A 113 3.02 -21.66 -11.34
CA ARG A 113 3.27 -20.98 -10.07
C ARG A 113 1.98 -20.48 -9.43
N TRP A 114 1.91 -20.59 -8.11
CA TRP A 114 0.79 -20.00 -7.37
C TRP A 114 0.92 -18.48 -7.35
N VAL A 115 -0.16 -17.80 -7.70
CA VAL A 115 -0.29 -16.34 -7.64
C VAL A 115 -1.26 -16.02 -6.52
N ASP A 116 -0.83 -15.19 -5.57
CA ASP A 116 -1.67 -14.78 -4.44
C ASP A 116 -2.79 -13.86 -4.95
N PRO A 117 -4.06 -14.24 -4.81
CA PRO A 117 -5.18 -13.37 -5.19
C PRO A 117 -5.34 -12.17 -4.26
N HIS A 118 -4.74 -12.22 -3.06
CA HIS A 118 -4.80 -11.16 -2.05
C HIS A 118 -3.40 -10.76 -1.55
N PRO A 119 -2.51 -10.25 -2.42
CA PRO A 119 -1.10 -10.05 -2.10
C PRO A 119 -0.85 -9.04 -0.97
N PHE A 120 -1.84 -8.19 -0.68
CA PHE A 120 -1.74 -7.17 0.37
C PHE A 120 -2.31 -7.61 1.71
N VAL A 121 -3.08 -8.70 1.75
CA VAL A 121 -3.76 -9.18 2.96
C VAL A 121 -3.19 -10.54 3.37
N PRO A 122 -2.35 -10.63 4.40
CA PRO A 122 -1.81 -11.91 4.86
C PRO A 122 -2.94 -12.87 5.24
N ALA A 123 -2.85 -14.11 4.77
CA ALA A 123 -3.81 -15.17 5.13
C ALA A 123 -3.71 -15.55 6.62
N ASP A 124 -2.49 -15.52 7.16
CA ASP A 124 -2.24 -15.77 8.58
C ASP A 124 -2.78 -14.62 9.46
N ALA A 125 -3.56 -14.93 10.47
CA ALA A 125 -4.23 -13.95 11.31
C ALA A 125 -3.26 -13.12 12.16
N ALA A 126 -2.18 -13.72 12.68
CA ALA A 126 -1.19 -13.03 13.49
C ALA A 126 -0.39 -12.05 12.63
N ARG A 127 0.07 -12.48 11.46
CA ARG A 127 0.75 -11.62 10.48
C ARG A 127 -0.14 -10.49 9.96
N ARG A 128 -1.44 -10.75 9.80
CA ARG A 128 -2.39 -9.72 9.40
C ARG A 128 -2.56 -8.67 10.49
N ALA A 129 -2.68 -9.07 11.75
CA ALA A 129 -2.78 -8.16 12.89
C ALA A 129 -1.51 -7.29 13.02
N GLU A 130 -0.32 -7.90 12.95
CA GLU A 130 0.96 -7.19 12.93
C GLU A 130 1.02 -6.16 11.81
N ARG A 131 0.66 -6.56 10.58
CA ARG A 131 0.65 -5.64 9.43
C ARG A 131 -0.34 -4.47 9.58
N CYS A 132 -1.52 -4.73 10.15
CA CYS A 132 -2.49 -3.67 10.41
C CYS A 132 -1.95 -2.67 11.45
N GLU A 133 -1.29 -3.18 12.49
CA GLU A 133 -0.65 -2.34 13.50
C GLU A 133 0.49 -1.49 12.90
N ASP A 134 1.33 -2.07 12.06
CA ASP A 134 2.38 -1.36 11.34
C ASP A 134 1.81 -0.24 10.46
N VAL A 135 0.75 -0.52 9.71
CA VAL A 135 0.09 0.47 8.85
C VAL A 135 -0.44 1.65 9.66
N LEU A 136 -1.15 1.38 10.76
CA LEU A 136 -1.63 2.42 11.67
C LEU A 136 -0.49 3.21 12.31
N ALA A 137 0.55 2.53 12.76
CA ALA A 137 1.71 3.18 13.38
C ALA A 137 2.44 4.11 12.39
N ILE A 138 2.70 3.66 11.17
CA ILE A 138 3.35 4.46 10.12
C ILE A 138 2.54 5.74 9.85
N GLN A 139 1.23 5.62 9.68
CA GLN A 139 0.36 6.76 9.40
C GLN A 139 0.28 7.72 10.60
N ALA A 140 0.10 7.19 11.82
CA ALA A 140 -0.01 7.99 13.03
C ALA A 140 1.28 8.76 13.33
N HIS A 141 2.45 8.12 13.23
CA HIS A 141 3.73 8.80 13.42
C HIS A 141 4.00 9.85 12.34
N GLY A 142 3.61 9.56 11.08
CA GLY A 142 3.68 10.54 10.00
C GLY A 142 2.85 11.79 10.27
N LEU A 143 1.61 11.62 10.77
CA LEU A 143 0.72 12.71 11.14
C LEU A 143 1.23 13.44 12.40
N ALA A 144 1.63 12.72 13.44
CA ALA A 144 2.17 13.29 14.68
C ALA A 144 3.38 14.19 14.39
N LYS A 145 4.27 13.77 13.47
CA LYS A 145 5.40 14.61 13.07
C LYS A 145 4.98 15.93 12.42
N ARG A 146 3.91 15.94 11.62
CA ARG A 146 3.37 17.16 11.01
C ARG A 146 2.72 18.06 12.02
N LEU A 147 1.88 17.52 12.91
CA LEU A 147 1.27 18.26 14.02
C LEU A 147 2.33 18.93 14.90
N ALA A 148 3.36 18.18 15.31
CA ALA A 148 4.47 18.72 16.12
C ALA A 148 5.24 19.82 15.39
N HIS A 149 5.51 19.64 14.08
CA HIS A 149 6.26 20.61 13.29
C HIS A 149 5.52 21.94 13.08
N THR A 150 4.22 21.85 12.85
CA THR A 150 3.35 23.04 12.67
C THR A 150 2.87 23.64 13.98
N HIS A 151 3.15 23.00 15.11
CA HIS A 151 2.61 23.33 16.43
C HIS A 151 1.08 23.34 16.49
N ALA A 152 0.41 22.65 15.55
CA ALA A 152 -1.02 22.54 15.49
C ALA A 152 -1.55 21.65 16.64
N ARG A 153 -2.56 22.14 17.32
CA ARG A 153 -3.28 21.42 18.39
C ARG A 153 -4.71 21.09 17.99
N ARG A 154 -5.07 21.39 16.77
CA ARG A 154 -6.38 21.13 16.17
C ARG A 154 -6.20 20.44 14.83
N ALA A 155 -7.08 19.49 14.54
CA ALA A 155 -7.14 18.80 13.26
C ALA A 155 -8.60 18.62 12.85
N VAL A 156 -8.92 18.85 11.59
CA VAL A 156 -10.27 18.73 11.05
C VAL A 156 -10.34 17.52 10.14
N VAL A 157 -11.32 16.65 10.36
CA VAL A 157 -11.53 15.41 9.57
C VAL A 157 -12.97 15.37 9.07
N GLY A 158 -13.16 15.27 7.76
CA GLY A 158 -14.49 15.01 7.22
C GLY A 158 -14.88 13.55 7.44
N VAL A 159 -15.99 13.30 8.14
CA VAL A 159 -16.46 11.96 8.48
C VAL A 159 -17.74 11.65 7.73
N SER A 160 -17.66 10.71 6.79
CA SER A 160 -18.82 10.27 6.00
C SER A 160 -19.49 9.00 6.56
N GLY A 161 -18.93 8.40 7.62
CA GLY A 161 -19.34 7.08 8.09
C GLY A 161 -18.84 5.89 7.25
N GLY A 162 -18.00 6.16 6.22
CA GLY A 162 -17.31 5.15 5.42
C GLY A 162 -15.96 4.74 6.01
N LEU A 163 -15.36 3.68 5.45
CA LEU A 163 -14.12 3.09 5.97
C LEU A 163 -12.93 4.05 5.92
N ASP A 164 -12.79 4.85 4.86
CA ASP A 164 -11.64 5.74 4.68
C ASP A 164 -11.64 6.85 5.74
N SER A 165 -12.78 7.48 5.96
CA SER A 165 -12.93 8.50 7.01
C SER A 165 -12.78 7.91 8.41
N THR A 166 -13.25 6.68 8.62
CA THR A 166 -13.04 5.94 9.87
C THR A 166 -11.56 5.72 10.14
N LEU A 167 -10.82 5.24 9.14
CA LEU A 167 -9.37 5.04 9.26
C LEU A 167 -8.64 6.36 9.55
N ALA A 168 -8.98 7.42 8.83
CA ALA A 168 -8.36 8.73 9.04
C ALA A 168 -8.60 9.26 10.47
N LEU A 169 -9.80 9.06 11.01
CA LEU A 169 -10.13 9.45 12.39
C LEU A 169 -9.37 8.62 13.43
N LEU A 170 -9.23 7.31 13.23
CA LEU A 170 -8.42 6.43 14.08
C LEU A 170 -6.94 6.83 14.06
N VAL A 171 -6.40 7.15 12.89
CA VAL A 171 -5.02 7.64 12.73
C VAL A 171 -4.85 9.00 13.44
N ALA A 172 -5.83 9.90 13.34
CA ALA A 172 -5.81 11.18 14.03
C ALA A 172 -5.79 11.01 15.55
N ALA A 173 -6.71 10.19 16.10
CA ALA A 173 -6.76 9.90 17.53
C ALA A 173 -5.41 9.34 18.03
N ARG A 174 -4.84 8.36 17.34
CA ARG A 174 -3.55 7.78 17.71
C ARG A 174 -2.39 8.79 17.60
N ALA A 175 -2.42 9.70 16.63
CA ALA A 175 -1.40 10.74 16.50
C ALA A 175 -1.49 11.78 17.64
N PHE A 176 -2.69 12.10 18.10
CA PHE A 176 -2.91 12.96 19.26
C PHE A 176 -2.42 12.30 20.54
N ASP A 177 -2.74 11.02 20.76
CA ASP A 177 -2.22 10.24 21.90
C ASP A 177 -0.68 10.21 21.93
N LEU A 178 -0.01 10.03 20.77
CA LEU A 178 1.45 10.05 20.66
C LEU A 178 2.08 11.38 21.06
N LEU A 179 1.32 12.48 21.00
CA LEU A 179 1.79 13.83 21.33
C LEU A 179 1.26 14.33 22.67
N ASP A 180 0.56 13.49 23.45
CA ASP A 180 -0.15 13.87 24.66
C ASP A 180 -1.10 15.08 24.46
N LEU A 181 -1.75 15.14 23.28
CA LEU A 181 -2.76 16.13 22.95
C LEU A 181 -4.14 15.61 23.31
N ASP A 182 -5.01 16.52 23.78
CA ASP A 182 -6.40 16.21 24.05
C ASP A 182 -7.15 15.88 22.75
N ARG A 183 -7.84 14.74 22.72
CA ARG A 183 -8.62 14.28 21.55
C ARG A 183 -9.77 15.22 21.20
N SER A 184 -10.26 16.05 22.10
CA SER A 184 -11.19 17.16 21.80
C SER A 184 -10.62 18.18 20.81
N GLY A 185 -9.31 18.13 20.55
CA GLY A 185 -8.65 18.88 19.50
C GLY A 185 -8.90 18.32 18.09
N ILE A 186 -9.45 17.11 17.97
CA ILE A 186 -9.86 16.53 16.72
C ILE A 186 -11.30 16.90 16.45
N ILE A 187 -11.55 17.63 15.38
CA ILE A 187 -12.86 18.08 14.96
C ILE A 187 -13.34 17.18 13.83
N ALA A 188 -14.19 16.24 14.14
CA ALA A 188 -14.87 15.38 13.18
C ALA A 188 -16.06 16.17 12.59
N VAL A 189 -16.14 16.28 11.27
CA VAL A 189 -17.21 17.05 10.62
C VAL A 189 -18.02 16.12 9.73
N THR A 190 -19.29 15.95 10.08
CA THR A 190 -20.27 15.31 9.20
C THR A 190 -21.00 16.37 8.39
N MET A 191 -21.14 16.15 7.09
CA MET A 191 -21.69 17.14 6.16
C MET A 191 -22.81 16.51 5.34
N PRO A 192 -24.02 16.39 5.91
CA PRO A 192 -25.15 15.88 5.16
C PRO A 192 -25.46 16.78 3.96
N GLY A 193 -25.70 16.14 2.84
CA GLY A 193 -26.11 16.75 1.59
C GLY A 193 -27.22 15.92 0.95
N PHE A 194 -27.35 15.98 -0.38
CA PHE A 194 -28.32 15.18 -1.09
C PHE A 194 -27.90 13.71 -1.11
N GLY A 195 -28.62 12.80 -0.47
CA GLY A 195 -28.35 11.37 -0.48
C GLY A 195 -27.55 10.82 0.69
N THR A 196 -27.35 11.59 1.74
CA THR A 196 -26.80 11.06 3.01
C THR A 196 -27.84 10.12 3.64
N THR A 197 -27.42 8.91 4.02
CA THR A 197 -28.31 7.93 4.68
C THR A 197 -28.17 8.01 6.20
N ASP A 198 -29.26 7.75 6.94
CA ASP A 198 -29.26 7.73 8.41
C ASP A 198 -28.18 6.81 8.97
N ARG A 199 -27.97 5.64 8.34
CA ARG A 199 -26.96 4.68 8.78
C ARG A 199 -25.52 5.24 8.76
N THR A 200 -25.15 6.01 7.74
CA THR A 200 -23.79 6.58 7.65
C THR A 200 -23.62 7.71 8.66
N HIS A 201 -24.67 8.47 8.92
CA HIS A 201 -24.68 9.48 9.95
C HIS A 201 -24.53 8.86 11.36
N ASP A 202 -25.32 7.84 11.69
CA ASP A 202 -25.22 7.13 12.98
C ASP A 202 -23.84 6.52 13.22
N ASN A 203 -23.22 5.97 12.18
CA ASN A 203 -21.86 5.46 12.26
C ASN A 203 -20.84 6.58 12.59
N ALA A 204 -20.98 7.76 11.98
CA ALA A 204 -20.10 8.89 12.26
C ALA A 204 -20.25 9.37 13.70
N CYS A 205 -21.49 9.49 14.21
CA CYS A 205 -21.79 9.86 15.60
C CYS A 205 -21.19 8.84 16.59
N SER A 206 -21.52 7.56 16.41
CA SER A 206 -21.05 6.50 17.31
C SER A 206 -19.52 6.37 17.35
N LEU A 207 -18.86 6.56 16.22
CA LEU A 207 -17.40 6.54 16.15
C LEU A 207 -16.78 7.74 16.85
N SER A 208 -17.35 8.94 16.66
CA SER A 208 -16.84 10.16 17.28
C SER A 208 -16.99 10.11 18.81
N ASP A 209 -18.12 9.63 19.28
CA ASP A 209 -18.36 9.41 20.72
C ASP A 209 -17.38 8.38 21.31
N ALA A 210 -17.17 7.26 20.61
CA ALA A 210 -16.26 6.21 21.06
C ALA A 210 -14.80 6.66 21.14
N LEU A 211 -14.40 7.66 20.34
CA LEU A 211 -13.05 8.20 20.29
C LEU A 211 -12.87 9.47 21.15
N ASP A 212 -13.95 9.99 21.72
CA ASP A 212 -13.95 11.22 22.52
C ASP A 212 -13.43 12.43 21.73
N VAL A 213 -13.94 12.62 20.49
CA VAL A 213 -13.59 13.71 19.60
C VAL A 213 -14.75 14.68 19.42
N ASP A 214 -14.46 15.95 19.08
CA ASP A 214 -15.47 16.99 18.85
C ASP A 214 -16.20 16.73 17.52
N LEU A 215 -17.48 16.33 17.58
CA LEU A 215 -18.30 16.11 16.38
C LEU A 215 -19.11 17.35 16.04
N ARG A 216 -18.98 17.83 14.81
CA ARG A 216 -19.78 18.92 14.26
C ARG A 216 -20.56 18.48 13.04
N GLU A 217 -21.79 18.94 12.95
CA GLU A 217 -22.63 18.74 11.78
C GLU A 217 -22.80 20.06 11.02
N VAL A 218 -22.49 20.02 9.71
CA VAL A 218 -22.66 21.15 8.79
C VAL A 218 -23.47 20.70 7.59
N ASN A 219 -24.73 21.13 7.50
CA ASN A 219 -25.56 20.85 6.34
C ASN A 219 -25.13 21.69 5.15
N ILE A 220 -24.72 21.03 4.06
CA ILE A 220 -24.23 21.72 2.86
C ILE A 220 -25.30 21.90 1.77
N ALA A 221 -26.52 21.40 1.97
CA ALA A 221 -27.52 21.35 0.91
C ALA A 221 -27.89 22.74 0.37
N ASP A 222 -28.04 23.74 1.24
CA ASP A 222 -28.45 25.09 0.82
C ASP A 222 -27.32 25.80 0.06
N ALA A 223 -26.05 25.65 0.50
CA ALA A 223 -24.89 26.19 -0.20
C ALA A 223 -24.74 25.59 -1.60
N VAL A 224 -24.93 24.28 -1.73
CA VAL A 224 -24.89 23.59 -3.03
C VAL A 224 -26.06 24.01 -3.92
N ARG A 225 -27.27 24.21 -3.40
CA ARG A 225 -28.41 24.74 -4.16
C ARG A 225 -28.13 26.14 -4.69
N GLN A 226 -27.55 26.99 -3.85
CA GLN A 226 -27.16 28.34 -4.30
C GLN A 226 -26.14 28.26 -5.42
N HIS A 227 -25.13 27.40 -5.30
CA HIS A 227 -24.15 27.18 -6.36
C HIS A 227 -24.79 26.67 -7.66
N PHE A 228 -25.73 25.71 -7.60
CA PHE A 228 -26.46 25.26 -8.78
C PHE A 228 -27.25 26.39 -9.44
N SER A 229 -27.91 27.22 -8.66
CA SER A 229 -28.62 28.40 -9.17
C SER A 229 -27.68 29.37 -9.88
N ASP A 230 -26.49 29.63 -9.31
CA ASP A 230 -25.52 30.59 -9.84
C ASP A 230 -24.93 30.14 -11.19
N ILE A 231 -24.76 28.81 -11.38
CA ILE A 231 -24.22 28.25 -12.64
C ILE A 231 -25.32 27.76 -13.61
N GLY A 232 -26.60 27.88 -13.23
CA GLY A 232 -27.72 27.43 -14.07
C GLY A 232 -27.84 25.90 -14.20
N HIS A 233 -27.36 25.14 -13.20
CA HIS A 233 -27.47 23.69 -13.17
C HIS A 233 -28.81 23.24 -12.60
N ASP A 234 -29.42 22.22 -13.23
CA ASP A 234 -30.66 21.61 -12.75
C ASP A 234 -30.37 20.62 -11.62
N GLU A 235 -30.93 20.85 -10.42
CA GLU A 235 -30.78 19.97 -9.24
C GLU A 235 -31.25 18.53 -9.51
N ALA A 236 -32.19 18.34 -10.47
CA ALA A 236 -32.68 17.01 -10.87
C ALA A 236 -31.68 16.23 -11.75
N ALA A 237 -30.68 16.91 -12.31
CA ALA A 237 -29.65 16.28 -13.14
C ALA A 237 -28.51 15.74 -12.27
N HIS A 238 -28.58 14.45 -11.91
CA HIS A 238 -27.58 13.76 -11.10
C HIS A 238 -26.36 13.36 -11.95
N ASP A 239 -25.62 14.34 -12.44
CA ASP A 239 -24.44 14.18 -13.28
C ASP A 239 -23.13 14.48 -12.50
N VAL A 240 -22.00 14.55 -13.22
CA VAL A 240 -20.70 14.87 -12.65
C VAL A 240 -20.67 16.24 -11.96
N THR A 241 -21.47 17.21 -12.45
CA THR A 241 -21.56 18.55 -11.83
C THR A 241 -22.22 18.47 -10.46
N TYR A 242 -23.31 17.70 -10.38
CA TYR A 242 -24.03 17.44 -9.13
C TYR A 242 -23.13 16.83 -8.04
N GLU A 243 -22.36 15.79 -8.39
CA GLU A 243 -21.44 15.13 -7.46
C GLU A 243 -20.29 16.03 -7.04
N ASN A 244 -19.64 16.65 -8.03
CA ASN A 244 -18.47 17.49 -7.77
C ASN A 244 -18.77 18.78 -7.02
N ALA A 245 -19.95 19.39 -7.19
CA ALA A 245 -20.35 20.56 -6.43
C ALA A 245 -20.42 20.24 -4.93
N GLN A 246 -21.05 19.14 -4.56
CA GLN A 246 -21.08 18.67 -3.17
C GLN A 246 -19.69 18.35 -2.61
N ALA A 247 -18.83 17.71 -3.41
CA ALA A 247 -17.47 17.36 -2.99
C ALA A 247 -16.63 18.62 -2.73
N ARG A 248 -16.77 19.65 -3.57
CA ARG A 248 -16.06 20.93 -3.41
C ARG A 248 -16.56 21.70 -2.19
N GLU A 249 -17.88 21.74 -1.98
CA GLU A 249 -18.47 22.40 -0.81
C GLU A 249 -17.97 21.76 0.49
N ARG A 250 -17.94 20.42 0.57
CA ARG A 250 -17.35 19.72 1.72
C ARG A 250 -15.89 20.11 1.95
N THR A 251 -15.11 20.21 0.89
CA THR A 251 -13.69 20.59 0.98
C THR A 251 -13.56 22.03 1.50
N GLN A 252 -14.36 22.96 0.98
CA GLN A 252 -14.36 24.36 1.42
C GLN A 252 -14.69 24.47 2.91
N VAL A 253 -15.77 23.85 3.36
CA VAL A 253 -16.17 23.85 4.79
C VAL A 253 -15.04 23.32 5.68
N LEU A 254 -14.40 22.20 5.31
CA LEU A 254 -13.31 21.63 6.10
C LEU A 254 -12.10 22.58 6.18
N MET A 255 -11.73 23.20 5.07
CA MET A 255 -10.60 24.15 5.01
C MET A 255 -10.89 25.41 5.84
N ASP A 256 -12.09 25.95 5.74
CA ASP A 256 -12.47 27.14 6.49
C ASP A 256 -12.54 26.89 7.99
N LEU A 257 -13.10 25.74 8.41
CA LEU A 257 -13.07 25.32 9.80
C LEU A 257 -11.64 25.12 10.31
N ALA A 258 -10.77 24.51 9.51
CA ALA A 258 -9.37 24.33 9.90
C ALA A 258 -8.65 25.68 10.08
N ASN A 259 -8.90 26.65 9.22
CA ASN A 259 -8.36 28.02 9.35
C ASN A 259 -8.92 28.72 10.60
N GLN A 260 -10.22 28.61 10.87
CA GLN A 260 -10.87 29.21 12.03
C GLN A 260 -10.34 28.64 13.35
N GLU A 261 -10.09 27.35 13.40
CA GLU A 261 -9.61 26.64 14.58
C GLU A 261 -8.08 26.65 14.73
N GLY A 262 -7.36 27.22 13.79
CA GLY A 262 -5.89 27.24 13.79
C GLY A 262 -5.25 25.87 13.66
N GLY A 263 -5.91 24.97 12.92
CA GLY A 263 -5.49 23.62 12.64
C GLY A 263 -5.28 23.36 11.14
N PHE A 264 -5.35 22.10 10.74
CA PHE A 264 -5.34 21.71 9.33
C PHE A 264 -6.25 20.51 9.05
N VAL A 265 -6.63 20.34 7.80
CA VAL A 265 -7.49 19.24 7.35
C VAL A 265 -6.66 17.97 7.19
N ILE A 266 -7.15 16.87 7.74
CA ILE A 266 -6.65 15.52 7.46
C ILE A 266 -7.48 14.94 6.31
N GLY A 267 -6.81 14.68 5.19
CA GLY A 267 -7.45 14.08 4.02
C GLY A 267 -7.77 12.60 4.24
N THR A 268 -8.92 12.18 3.72
CA THR A 268 -9.42 10.81 3.80
C THR A 268 -9.37 10.08 2.45
N GLY A 269 -9.04 10.78 1.36
CA GLY A 269 -9.03 10.26 0.01
C GLY A 269 -7.78 9.43 -0.31
N ASP A 270 -7.97 8.33 -1.02
CA ASP A 270 -6.89 7.55 -1.62
C ASP A 270 -6.74 7.90 -3.09
N ARG A 271 -5.57 8.41 -3.45
CA ARG A 271 -5.23 8.74 -4.84
C ARG A 271 -5.27 7.53 -5.78
N SER A 272 -5.20 6.32 -5.25
CA SER A 272 -5.32 5.10 -6.04
C SER A 272 -6.77 4.81 -6.46
N GLU A 273 -7.76 5.25 -5.70
CA GLU A 273 -9.17 5.08 -6.04
C GLU A 273 -9.62 6.00 -7.17
N GLU A 274 -9.13 7.23 -7.22
CA GLU A 274 -9.35 8.14 -8.35
C GLU A 274 -8.92 7.52 -9.68
N ARG A 275 -7.84 6.71 -9.68
CA ARG A 275 -7.38 5.98 -10.86
C ARG A 275 -8.25 4.78 -11.23
N ARG A 276 -8.83 4.09 -10.25
CA ARG A 276 -9.71 2.94 -10.48
C ARG A 276 -11.01 3.35 -11.16
N GLU A 277 -11.53 4.50 -10.80
CA GLU A 277 -12.80 4.99 -11.33
C GLU A 277 -12.67 5.70 -12.69
N GLY A 278 -11.47 5.76 -13.26
CA GLY A 278 -11.22 6.41 -14.56
C GLY A 278 -11.46 7.92 -14.57
N LYS A 279 -11.69 8.53 -13.41
CA LYS A 279 -12.07 9.95 -13.28
C LYS A 279 -10.89 10.93 -13.41
N SER A 280 -9.65 10.45 -13.49
CA SER A 280 -8.45 11.32 -13.54
C SER A 280 -7.58 11.12 -14.78
N VAL A 281 -8.03 10.41 -15.81
CA VAL A 281 -7.19 10.01 -16.96
C VAL A 281 -7.50 10.75 -18.24
N ASP A 282 -8.54 11.58 -18.28
CA ASP A 282 -8.82 12.44 -19.41
C ASP A 282 -8.11 13.82 -19.23
N LEU A 283 -6.80 13.79 -19.37
CA LEU A 283 -5.93 14.95 -19.62
C LEU A 283 -5.04 14.68 -20.81
#